data_42929db2912e064bf6d9916b68ae2301
#
_entry.id   42929db2912e064bf6d9916b68ae2301
#
_cell.length_a   1.000
_cell.length_b   1.000
_cell.length_c   1.000
_cell.angle_alpha   90.00
_cell.angle_beta   90.00
_cell.angle_gamma   90.00
#
_symmetry.space_group_name_H-M   'P 1'
#
loop_
_entity.id
_entity.type
_entity.pdbx_description
1 polymer ?
#
loop_
_entity_poly.entity_id
_entity_poly.type
_entity_poly.pdbx_seq_one_letter_code
_entity_poly.pdbx_strand_id
1 'polypeptide(L)'
;MKFLASGLLGCVLLSGAAQADVFISVDAKGSYVLSNVHRPGRAYERVIHEAEATVVSLDQQPQMIASQPYAELVSAAAKVNQLPEALLHAVINAESRYNPGATSPKGAGGLMQLMPDTARELGVTDVYDPKANIQGGAKYLKRLMTLFDNDITLAVAAYNAGPDAVLSRGRVIPPFAETQRYVPNVLRQYRRLQGLAMDAPL
;
A
#
# COMPACT_ATOMS: atom_id res chain seq x y z
N MET A 1 48.83 -27.77 -37.54
CA MET A 1 48.06 -26.69 -36.87
C MET A 1 46.66 -27.23 -36.58
N LYS A 2 46.39 -27.55 -35.30
CA LYS A 2 45.09 -28.09 -34.84
C LYS A 2 44.39 -26.98 -34.07
N PHE A 3 43.26 -26.48 -34.56
CA PHE A 3 42.41 -25.54 -33.85
C PHE A 3 41.48 -26.33 -32.91
N LEU A 4 41.63 -26.09 -31.60
CA LEU A 4 40.69 -26.52 -30.57
C LEU A 4 39.55 -25.49 -30.48
N ALA A 5 38.33 -25.91 -30.77
CA ALA A 5 37.14 -25.13 -30.51
C ALA A 5 36.67 -25.39 -29.08
N SER A 6 36.78 -24.38 -28.20
CA SER A 6 36.19 -24.41 -26.85
C SER A 6 34.70 -24.05 -26.97
N GLY A 7 33.86 -25.03 -26.74
CA GLY A 7 32.40 -24.82 -26.56
C GLY A 7 32.09 -24.28 -25.17
N LEU A 8 31.56 -23.08 -25.08
CA LEU A 8 31.01 -22.51 -23.85
C LEU A 8 29.61 -23.11 -23.62
N LEU A 9 29.50 -23.98 -22.63
CA LEU A 9 28.21 -24.53 -22.18
C LEU A 9 27.53 -23.49 -21.26
N GLY A 10 26.57 -22.77 -21.82
CA GLY A 10 25.75 -21.81 -21.06
C GLY A 10 24.78 -22.57 -20.16
N CYS A 11 25.02 -22.52 -18.86
CA CYS A 11 24.10 -23.02 -17.84
C CYS A 11 22.92 -22.04 -17.69
N VAL A 12 21.77 -22.34 -18.30
CA VAL A 12 20.52 -21.62 -18.06
C VAL A 12 20.01 -22.06 -16.70
N LEU A 13 20.18 -21.20 -15.68
CA LEU A 13 19.51 -21.37 -14.39
C LEU A 13 18.03 -21.02 -14.58
N LEU A 14 17.20 -22.03 -14.73
CA LEU A 14 15.75 -21.91 -14.55
C LEU A 14 15.47 -21.67 -13.07
N SER A 15 15.29 -20.41 -12.69
CA SER A 15 14.72 -20.04 -11.40
C SER A 15 13.24 -20.41 -11.40
N GLY A 16 12.91 -21.65 -11.01
CA GLY A 16 11.55 -22.04 -10.68
C GLY A 16 11.10 -21.27 -9.45
N ALA A 17 10.02 -20.50 -9.59
CA ALA A 17 9.33 -19.95 -8.43
C ALA A 17 8.89 -21.12 -7.54
N ALA A 18 9.37 -21.16 -6.30
CA ALA A 18 8.94 -22.13 -5.31
C ALA A 18 7.50 -21.80 -4.94
N GLN A 19 6.54 -22.56 -5.49
CA GLN A 19 5.16 -22.52 -5.05
C GLN A 19 5.07 -23.18 -3.67
N ALA A 20 4.54 -22.47 -2.69
CA ALA A 20 4.38 -22.95 -1.33
C ALA A 20 2.94 -23.43 -1.09
N ASP A 21 2.57 -24.56 -1.68
CA ASP A 21 1.29 -25.21 -1.41
C ASP A 21 1.20 -25.63 0.07
N VAL A 22 0.03 -25.42 0.70
CA VAL A 22 -0.23 -25.92 2.04
C VAL A 22 -1.11 -27.18 1.96
N PHE A 23 -0.54 -28.30 2.38
CA PHE A 23 -1.18 -29.60 2.42
C PHE A 23 -1.81 -29.83 3.80
N ILE A 24 -3.11 -30.05 3.85
CA ILE A 24 -3.86 -30.35 5.07
C ILE A 24 -4.19 -31.84 5.10
N SER A 25 -3.73 -32.53 6.15
CA SER A 25 -4.06 -33.94 6.40
C SER A 25 -4.55 -34.10 7.83
N VAL A 26 -5.26 -35.21 8.11
CA VAL A 26 -5.69 -35.59 9.44
C VAL A 26 -4.79 -36.70 9.95
N ASP A 27 -4.33 -36.60 11.20
CA ASP A 27 -3.52 -37.63 11.84
C ASP A 27 -4.41 -38.76 12.42
N ALA A 28 -3.80 -39.82 12.95
CA ALA A 28 -4.50 -40.95 13.52
C ALA A 28 -5.33 -40.60 14.76
N LYS A 29 -5.18 -39.38 15.33
CA LYS A 29 -5.94 -38.89 16.50
C LYS A 29 -7.05 -37.93 16.09
N GLY A 30 -7.25 -37.71 14.77
CA GLY A 30 -8.25 -36.80 14.26
C GLY A 30 -7.82 -35.31 14.24
N SER A 31 -6.53 -35.02 14.48
CA SER A 31 -6.02 -33.65 14.47
C SER A 31 -5.57 -33.22 13.10
N TYR A 32 -5.85 -31.97 12.73
CA TYR A 32 -5.36 -31.40 11.46
C TYR A 32 -3.86 -31.12 11.52
N VAL A 33 -3.14 -31.63 10.51
CA VAL A 33 -1.71 -31.39 10.32
C VAL A 33 -1.51 -30.59 9.04
N LEU A 34 -0.94 -29.41 9.17
CA LEU A 34 -0.58 -28.54 8.05
C LEU A 34 0.90 -28.72 7.70
N SER A 35 1.21 -28.82 6.42
CA SER A 35 2.58 -28.97 5.93
C SER A 35 2.72 -28.26 4.59
N ASN A 36 3.83 -27.61 4.36
CA ASN A 36 4.23 -27.07 3.06
C ASN A 36 5.03 -28.09 2.21
N VAL A 37 5.15 -29.34 2.68
CA VAL A 37 5.89 -30.38 1.98
C VAL A 37 4.90 -31.47 1.51
N HIS A 38 4.82 -31.66 0.19
CA HIS A 38 4.08 -32.77 -0.37
C HIS A 38 4.80 -34.09 -0.07
N ARG A 39 4.07 -35.05 0.50
CA ARG A 39 4.57 -36.43 0.76
C ARG A 39 3.83 -37.40 -0.14
N PRO A 40 4.51 -38.01 -1.14
CA PRO A 40 3.88 -38.99 -2.01
C PRO A 40 3.22 -40.13 -1.21
N GLY A 41 1.99 -40.51 -1.58
CA GLY A 41 1.25 -41.61 -0.93
C GLY A 41 0.48 -41.18 0.32
N ARG A 42 0.53 -39.95 0.77
CA ARG A 42 -0.30 -39.43 1.87
C ARG A 42 -1.61 -38.87 1.31
N ALA A 43 -2.73 -39.26 1.91
CA ALA A 43 -4.02 -38.66 1.59
C ALA A 43 -4.11 -37.28 2.26
N TYR A 44 -4.51 -36.28 1.49
CA TYR A 44 -4.77 -34.92 1.97
C TYR A 44 -6.26 -34.64 1.91
N GLU A 45 -6.83 -34.10 2.99
CA GLU A 45 -8.22 -33.70 3.02
C GLU A 45 -8.43 -32.40 2.23
N ARG A 46 -7.41 -31.55 2.20
CA ARG A 46 -7.40 -30.31 1.45
C ARG A 46 -5.98 -29.93 1.04
N VAL A 47 -5.85 -29.46 -0.19
CA VAL A 47 -4.63 -28.76 -0.66
C VAL A 47 -5.02 -27.30 -0.89
N ILE A 48 -4.39 -26.39 -0.17
CA ILE A 48 -4.51 -24.96 -0.44
C ILE A 48 -3.35 -24.64 -1.37
N HIS A 49 -3.64 -24.50 -2.65
CA HIS A 49 -2.69 -23.93 -3.58
C HIS A 49 -2.55 -22.46 -3.22
N GLU A 50 -1.33 -22.01 -2.98
CA GLU A 50 -1.09 -20.56 -2.97
C GLU A 50 -1.59 -20.07 -4.34
N ALA A 51 -2.72 -19.34 -4.32
CA ALA A 51 -3.20 -18.69 -5.52
C ALA A 51 -2.00 -17.97 -6.09
N GLU A 52 -1.70 -18.16 -7.37
CA GLU A 52 -0.71 -17.35 -8.06
C GLU A 52 -1.03 -15.91 -7.66
N ALA A 53 -0.26 -15.39 -6.70
CA ALA A 53 -0.29 -13.97 -6.45
C ALA A 53 -0.06 -13.41 -7.84
N THR A 54 -1.06 -12.76 -8.39
CA THR A 54 -0.92 -12.05 -9.66
C THR A 54 0.15 -11.01 -9.35
N VAL A 55 1.40 -11.43 -9.50
CA VAL A 55 2.55 -10.54 -9.38
C VAL A 55 2.34 -9.59 -10.54
N VAL A 56 1.72 -8.47 -10.25
CA VAL A 56 1.70 -7.34 -11.20
C VAL A 56 3.17 -7.12 -11.48
N SER A 57 3.58 -7.45 -12.71
CA SER A 57 4.98 -7.38 -13.12
C SER A 57 5.54 -6.05 -12.65
N LEU A 58 6.73 -6.05 -12.05
CA LEU A 58 7.40 -4.83 -11.57
C LEU A 58 7.40 -3.73 -12.63
N ASP A 59 7.36 -4.11 -13.91
CA ASP A 59 7.23 -3.21 -15.07
C ASP A 59 5.85 -2.52 -15.19
N GLN A 60 4.79 -3.04 -14.58
CA GLN A 60 3.45 -2.45 -14.65
C GLN A 60 3.15 -1.44 -13.53
N GLN A 61 3.87 -1.49 -12.42
CA GLN A 61 3.70 -0.56 -11.31
C GLN A 61 3.94 0.91 -11.71
N PRO A 62 5.02 1.26 -12.41
CA PRO A 62 5.24 2.63 -12.87
C PRO A 62 4.12 3.13 -13.78
N GLN A 63 3.59 2.24 -14.65
CA GLN A 63 2.50 2.59 -15.56
C GLN A 63 1.18 2.81 -14.83
N MET A 64 0.87 2.01 -13.82
CA MET A 64 -0.34 2.17 -12.99
C MET A 64 -0.34 3.49 -12.22
N ILE A 65 0.80 3.91 -11.69
CA ILE A 65 0.96 5.18 -10.98
C ILE A 65 0.94 6.35 -11.98
N ALA A 66 1.68 6.26 -13.07
CA ALA A 66 1.75 7.30 -14.09
C ALA A 66 0.40 7.58 -14.78
N SER A 67 -0.50 6.59 -14.81
CA SER A 67 -1.85 6.75 -15.35
C SER A 67 -2.84 7.42 -14.39
N GLN A 68 -2.47 7.67 -13.13
CA GLN A 68 -3.35 8.33 -12.16
C GLN A 68 -3.47 9.83 -12.47
N PRO A 69 -4.61 10.46 -12.14
CA PRO A 69 -4.72 11.91 -12.22
C PRO A 69 -3.65 12.61 -11.37
N TYR A 70 -3.16 13.73 -11.86
CA TYR A 70 -2.12 14.54 -11.18
C TYR A 70 -0.80 13.80 -10.91
N ALA A 71 -0.46 12.74 -11.67
CA ALA A 71 0.71 11.90 -11.43
C ALA A 71 2.01 12.71 -11.26
N GLU A 72 2.27 13.70 -12.11
CA GLU A 72 3.49 14.54 -12.03
C GLU A 72 3.54 15.36 -10.73
N LEU A 73 2.41 15.93 -10.30
CA LEU A 73 2.34 16.71 -9.06
C LEU A 73 2.51 15.80 -7.83
N VAL A 74 1.91 14.61 -7.86
CA VAL A 74 2.04 13.61 -6.79
C VAL A 74 3.46 13.09 -6.72
N SER A 75 4.09 12.75 -7.86
CA SER A 75 5.49 12.32 -7.91
C SER A 75 6.44 13.37 -7.34
N ALA A 76 6.27 14.63 -7.73
CA ALA A 76 7.07 15.73 -7.20
C ALA A 76 6.90 15.89 -5.67
N ALA A 77 5.66 15.82 -5.17
CA ALA A 77 5.38 15.94 -3.73
C ALA A 77 5.91 14.72 -2.94
N ALA A 78 5.76 13.51 -3.48
CA ALA A 78 6.27 12.28 -2.91
C ALA A 78 7.80 12.33 -2.74
N LYS A 79 8.51 12.74 -3.80
CA LYS A 79 9.97 12.88 -3.79
C LYS A 79 10.44 13.88 -2.73
N VAL A 80 9.83 15.07 -2.67
CA VAL A 80 10.18 16.12 -1.69
C VAL A 80 9.97 15.65 -0.26
N ASN A 81 8.88 14.92 0.00
CA ASN A 81 8.51 14.46 1.34
C ASN A 81 8.98 13.03 1.66
N GLN A 82 9.70 12.37 0.76
CA GLN A 82 10.16 10.99 0.93
C GLN A 82 9.01 10.04 1.31
N LEU A 83 7.94 10.11 0.54
CA LEU A 83 6.76 9.25 0.67
C LEU A 83 6.60 8.37 -0.57
N PRO A 84 6.02 7.17 -0.43
CA PRO A 84 5.62 6.39 -1.60
C PRO A 84 4.54 7.12 -2.42
N GLU A 85 4.73 7.28 -3.73
CA GLU A 85 3.74 7.88 -4.63
C GLU A 85 2.39 7.17 -4.55
N ALA A 86 2.42 5.84 -4.49
CA ALA A 86 1.24 5.01 -4.34
C ALA A 86 0.43 5.35 -3.07
N LEU A 87 1.09 5.72 -1.97
CA LEU A 87 0.41 6.10 -0.72
C LEU A 87 -0.30 7.45 -0.88
N LEU A 88 0.35 8.43 -1.51
CA LEU A 88 -0.28 9.72 -1.80
C LEU A 88 -1.50 9.56 -2.70
N HIS A 89 -1.38 8.77 -3.78
CA HIS A 89 -2.51 8.48 -4.66
C HIS A 89 -3.66 7.78 -3.91
N ALA A 90 -3.36 6.85 -3.02
CA ALA A 90 -4.36 6.14 -2.22
C ALA A 90 -5.13 7.10 -1.29
N VAL A 91 -4.41 8.04 -0.64
CA VAL A 91 -5.02 9.08 0.20
C VAL A 91 -5.86 10.03 -0.64
N ILE A 92 -5.35 10.59 -1.74
CA ILE A 92 -6.10 11.50 -2.63
C ILE A 92 -7.39 10.84 -3.13
N ASN A 93 -7.31 9.57 -3.54
CA ASN A 93 -8.50 8.85 -4.00
C ASN A 93 -9.53 8.66 -2.88
N ALA A 94 -9.10 8.38 -1.66
CA ALA A 94 -9.98 8.21 -0.51
C ALA A 94 -10.64 9.53 -0.07
N GLU A 95 -9.88 10.64 -0.12
CA GLU A 95 -10.32 11.96 0.32
C GLU A 95 -11.29 12.65 -0.65
N SER A 96 -10.95 12.67 -1.92
CA SER A 96 -11.69 13.47 -2.91
C SER A 96 -12.07 12.72 -4.19
N ARG A 97 -11.60 11.50 -4.40
CA ARG A 97 -11.63 10.81 -5.69
C ARG A 97 -11.06 11.68 -6.81
N TYR A 98 -9.97 12.38 -6.49
CA TYR A 98 -9.28 13.32 -7.39
C TYR A 98 -10.12 14.55 -7.81
N ASN A 99 -11.15 14.94 -7.04
CA ASN A 99 -11.89 16.18 -7.28
C ASN A 99 -11.19 17.35 -6.58
N PRO A 100 -10.56 18.29 -7.32
CA PRO A 100 -9.86 19.42 -6.71
C PRO A 100 -10.80 20.42 -6.03
N GLY A 101 -12.09 20.46 -6.45
CA GLY A 101 -13.12 21.34 -5.87
C GLY A 101 -13.88 20.69 -4.71
N ALA A 102 -13.46 19.51 -4.22
CA ALA A 102 -14.18 18.83 -3.14
C ALA A 102 -14.14 19.63 -1.84
N THR A 103 -15.30 19.73 -1.18
CA THR A 103 -15.44 20.37 0.14
C THR A 103 -16.26 19.45 1.06
N SER A 104 -15.74 19.17 2.24
CA SER A 104 -16.46 18.38 3.23
C SER A 104 -17.43 19.25 4.05
N PRO A 105 -18.44 18.65 4.69
CA PRO A 105 -19.33 19.37 5.62
C PRO A 105 -18.58 20.03 6.80
N LYS A 106 -17.39 19.56 7.12
CA LYS A 106 -16.52 20.11 8.18
C LYS A 106 -15.58 21.22 7.68
N GLY A 107 -15.64 21.56 6.36
CA GLY A 107 -14.83 22.61 5.75
C GLY A 107 -13.45 22.16 5.26
N ALA A 108 -13.17 20.85 5.21
CA ALA A 108 -11.95 20.37 4.57
C ALA A 108 -12.05 20.56 3.05
N GLY A 109 -10.96 20.94 2.38
CA GLY A 109 -10.97 21.30 0.96
C GLY A 109 -9.90 20.64 0.11
N GLY A 110 -10.23 20.47 -1.18
CA GLY A 110 -9.32 20.06 -2.23
C GLY A 110 -9.01 18.56 -2.29
N LEU A 111 -7.99 18.23 -3.05
CA LEU A 111 -7.61 16.85 -3.39
C LEU A 111 -7.32 15.97 -2.18
N MET A 112 -6.65 16.52 -1.17
CA MET A 112 -6.24 15.83 0.06
C MET A 112 -7.03 16.28 1.28
N GLN A 113 -8.16 16.99 1.08
CA GLN A 113 -9.11 17.40 2.11
C GLN A 113 -8.44 18.06 3.33
N LEU A 114 -7.67 19.13 3.10
CA LEU A 114 -7.03 19.85 4.16
C LEU A 114 -8.05 20.69 4.94
N MET A 115 -8.06 20.53 6.28
CA MET A 115 -8.81 21.41 7.17
C MET A 115 -8.21 22.82 7.16
N PRO A 116 -9.01 23.90 7.31
CA PRO A 116 -8.53 25.28 7.20
C PRO A 116 -7.34 25.59 8.12
N ASP A 117 -7.35 25.10 9.35
CA ASP A 117 -6.26 25.34 10.30
C ASP A 117 -4.99 24.59 9.88
N THR A 118 -5.14 23.35 9.43
CA THR A 118 -4.03 22.56 8.89
C THR A 118 -3.44 23.20 7.63
N ALA A 119 -4.30 23.67 6.71
CA ALA A 119 -3.86 24.37 5.51
C ALA A 119 -3.03 25.62 5.85
N ARG A 120 -3.51 26.43 6.79
CA ARG A 120 -2.82 27.64 7.27
C ARG A 120 -1.45 27.29 7.87
N GLU A 121 -1.39 26.29 8.74
CA GLU A 121 -0.15 25.83 9.37
C GLU A 121 0.88 25.35 8.35
N LEU A 122 0.42 24.73 7.27
CA LEU A 122 1.26 24.20 6.20
C LEU A 122 1.65 25.26 5.15
N GLY A 123 1.06 26.45 5.21
CA GLY A 123 1.29 27.53 4.26
C GLY A 123 0.50 27.37 2.95
N VAL A 124 -0.60 26.62 2.96
CA VAL A 124 -1.50 26.47 1.82
C VAL A 124 -2.53 27.59 1.83
N THR A 125 -2.41 28.53 0.90
CA THR A 125 -3.29 29.70 0.80
C THR A 125 -4.56 29.44 0.03
N ASP A 126 -4.50 28.53 -0.95
CA ASP A 126 -5.65 28.06 -1.72
C ASP A 126 -5.69 26.52 -1.66
N VAL A 127 -6.68 25.99 -0.95
CA VAL A 127 -6.86 24.54 -0.82
C VAL A 127 -7.43 23.90 -2.08
N TYR A 128 -7.90 24.67 -3.04
CA TYR A 128 -8.42 24.18 -4.32
C TYR A 128 -7.37 24.21 -5.43
N ASP A 129 -6.22 24.86 -5.21
CA ASP A 129 -5.07 24.72 -6.10
C ASP A 129 -4.46 23.31 -5.97
N PRO A 130 -4.46 22.49 -7.03
CA PRO A 130 -4.01 21.11 -6.95
C PRO A 130 -2.59 20.97 -6.44
N LYS A 131 -1.67 21.85 -6.89
CA LYS A 131 -0.26 21.78 -6.51
C LYS A 131 -0.06 22.12 -5.05
N ALA A 132 -0.64 23.22 -4.58
CA ALA A 132 -0.52 23.64 -3.19
C ALA A 132 -1.16 22.62 -2.23
N ASN A 133 -2.33 22.07 -2.59
CA ASN A 133 -3.05 21.09 -1.80
C ASN A 133 -2.28 19.77 -1.68
N ILE A 134 -1.77 19.22 -2.80
CA ILE A 134 -0.97 17.98 -2.79
C ILE A 134 0.32 18.16 -2.00
N GLN A 135 1.03 19.27 -2.16
CA GLN A 135 2.25 19.55 -1.41
C GLN A 135 1.99 19.67 0.10
N GLY A 136 0.95 20.42 0.48
CA GLY A 136 0.53 20.56 1.88
C GLY A 136 0.11 19.21 2.49
N GLY A 137 -0.76 18.47 1.81
CA GLY A 137 -1.21 17.16 2.26
C GLY A 137 -0.08 16.14 2.40
N ALA A 138 0.86 16.12 1.44
CA ALA A 138 2.04 15.28 1.53
C ALA A 138 2.93 15.65 2.72
N LYS A 139 3.15 16.93 2.97
CA LYS A 139 3.89 17.42 4.14
C LYS A 139 3.20 17.01 5.45
N TYR A 140 1.88 17.11 5.52
CA TYR A 140 1.11 16.65 6.68
C TYR A 140 1.23 15.16 6.89
N LEU A 141 1.02 14.36 5.83
CA LEU A 141 1.17 12.91 5.91
C LEU A 141 2.58 12.50 6.35
N LYS A 142 3.62 13.18 5.87
CA LYS A 142 5.01 12.93 6.32
C LYS A 142 5.20 13.19 7.81
N ARG A 143 4.62 14.27 8.36
CA ARG A 143 4.63 14.51 9.81
C ARG A 143 3.99 13.38 10.59
N LEU A 144 2.85 12.88 10.11
CA LEU A 144 2.18 11.73 10.73
C LEU A 144 3.01 10.45 10.63
N MET A 145 3.60 10.16 9.48
CA MET A 145 4.53 9.04 9.33
C MET A 145 5.68 9.11 10.34
N THR A 146 6.27 10.29 10.53
CA THR A 146 7.34 10.49 11.54
C THR A 146 6.81 10.31 12.96
N LEU A 147 5.62 10.84 13.27
CA LEU A 147 5.00 10.74 14.60
C LEU A 147 4.68 9.29 15.00
N PHE A 148 4.37 8.46 14.01
CA PHE A 148 4.00 7.07 14.20
C PHE A 148 5.10 6.07 13.76
N ASP A 149 6.38 6.48 13.77
CA ASP A 149 7.54 5.61 13.51
C ASP A 149 7.49 4.90 12.15
N ASN A 150 6.92 5.56 11.14
CA ASN A 150 6.65 5.05 9.80
C ASN A 150 5.59 3.92 9.74
N ASP A 151 4.79 3.74 10.78
CA ASP A 151 3.61 2.87 10.70
C ASP A 151 2.55 3.54 9.80
N ILE A 152 2.42 3.01 8.59
CA ILE A 152 1.48 3.52 7.57
C ILE A 152 0.04 3.44 8.09
N THR A 153 -0.32 2.38 8.79
CA THR A 153 -1.69 2.16 9.29
C THR A 153 -2.09 3.23 10.29
N LEU A 154 -1.21 3.52 11.25
CA LEU A 154 -1.43 4.55 12.26
C LEU A 154 -1.38 5.97 11.68
N ALA A 155 -0.46 6.22 10.74
CA ALA A 155 -0.37 7.51 10.06
C ALA A 155 -1.64 7.82 9.23
N VAL A 156 -2.16 6.83 8.51
CA VAL A 156 -3.42 6.93 7.76
C VAL A 156 -4.62 7.11 8.70
N ALA A 157 -4.65 6.39 9.83
CA ALA A 157 -5.69 6.59 10.85
C ALA A 157 -5.66 8.01 11.42
N ALA A 158 -4.46 8.52 11.71
CA ALA A 158 -4.26 9.88 12.23
C ALA A 158 -4.56 10.96 11.20
N TYR A 159 -4.35 10.69 9.92
CA TYR A 159 -4.72 11.60 8.84
C TYR A 159 -6.23 11.90 8.85
N ASN A 160 -7.04 10.84 8.99
CA ASN A 160 -8.50 10.95 9.01
C ASN A 160 -9.07 11.41 10.37
N ALA A 161 -8.56 10.84 11.48
CA ALA A 161 -9.16 11.05 12.81
C ALA A 161 -8.48 12.17 13.64
N GLY A 162 -7.33 12.66 13.18
CA GLY A 162 -6.42 13.49 13.95
C GLY A 162 -5.44 12.67 14.80
N PRO A 163 -4.19 13.16 14.98
CA PRO A 163 -3.14 12.43 15.71
C PRO A 163 -3.50 12.18 17.18
N ASP A 164 -4.13 13.14 17.85
CA ASP A 164 -4.53 13.02 19.25
C ASP A 164 -5.51 11.88 19.48
N ALA A 165 -6.40 11.64 18.52
CA ALA A 165 -7.35 10.54 18.62
C ALA A 165 -6.67 9.17 18.60
N VAL A 166 -5.55 9.03 17.90
CA VAL A 166 -4.74 7.80 17.85
C VAL A 166 -3.86 7.69 19.09
N LEU A 167 -3.17 8.76 19.46
CA LEU A 167 -2.24 8.80 20.60
C LEU A 167 -2.95 8.55 21.94
N SER A 168 -4.05 9.26 22.21
CA SER A 168 -4.81 9.14 23.46
C SER A 168 -5.41 7.77 23.70
N ARG A 169 -5.49 6.93 22.65
CA ARG A 169 -6.02 5.55 22.72
C ARG A 169 -4.93 4.48 22.69
N GLY A 170 -3.67 4.86 22.93
CA GLY A 170 -2.56 3.91 22.96
C GLY A 170 -2.08 3.46 21.57
N ARG A 171 -2.13 4.36 20.57
CA ARG A 171 -1.62 4.09 19.21
C ARG A 171 -2.39 2.93 18.54
N VAL A 172 -3.69 3.03 18.53
CA VAL A 172 -4.59 2.10 17.81
C VAL A 172 -5.52 2.88 16.89
N ILE A 173 -6.09 2.21 15.89
CA ILE A 173 -7.11 2.82 15.03
C ILE A 173 -8.32 3.19 15.90
N PRO A 174 -8.72 4.48 15.96
CA PRO A 174 -9.86 4.89 16.77
C PRO A 174 -11.15 4.18 16.35
N PRO A 175 -12.07 3.88 17.30
CA PRO A 175 -13.33 3.20 17.02
C PRO A 175 -14.38 4.15 16.40
N PHE A 176 -13.96 5.05 15.53
CA PHE A 176 -14.84 5.92 14.76
C PHE A 176 -15.26 5.21 13.49
N ALA A 177 -16.56 5.13 13.23
CA ALA A 177 -17.10 4.42 12.07
C ALA A 177 -16.52 4.91 10.73
N GLU A 178 -16.19 6.19 10.63
CA GLU A 178 -15.51 6.78 9.48
C GLU A 178 -14.09 6.22 9.35
N THR A 179 -13.27 6.31 10.40
CA THR A 179 -11.87 5.88 10.39
C THR A 179 -11.71 4.38 10.20
N GLN A 180 -12.62 3.59 10.78
CA GLN A 180 -12.66 2.13 10.61
C GLN A 180 -12.94 1.69 9.16
N ARG A 181 -13.59 2.53 8.36
CA ARG A 181 -13.79 2.31 6.91
C ARG A 181 -12.68 2.93 6.08
N TYR A 182 -12.18 4.09 6.49
CA TYR A 182 -11.16 4.85 5.79
C TYR A 182 -9.84 4.10 5.69
N VAL A 183 -9.32 3.63 6.83
CA VAL A 183 -8.01 2.97 6.89
C VAL A 183 -7.92 1.75 5.97
N PRO A 184 -8.82 0.75 6.04
CA PRO A 184 -8.76 -0.39 5.12
C PRO A 184 -8.92 0.00 3.66
N ASN A 185 -9.68 1.07 3.35
CA ASN A 185 -9.86 1.56 1.98
C ASN A 185 -8.55 2.11 1.42
N VAL A 186 -7.86 2.98 2.16
CA VAL A 186 -6.56 3.54 1.76
C VAL A 186 -5.52 2.44 1.61
N LEU A 187 -5.40 1.52 2.58
CA LEU A 187 -4.41 0.44 2.54
C LEU A 187 -4.64 -0.52 1.37
N ARG A 188 -5.89 -0.82 1.05
CA ARG A 188 -6.25 -1.63 -0.12
C ARG A 188 -5.82 -0.96 -1.42
N GLN A 189 -6.11 0.33 -1.57
CA GLN A 189 -5.71 1.10 -2.74
C GLN A 189 -4.18 1.20 -2.85
N TYR A 190 -3.51 1.42 -1.72
CA TYR A 190 -2.05 1.47 -1.65
C TYR A 190 -1.43 0.15 -2.11
N ARG A 191 -1.87 -1.01 -1.55
CA ARG A 191 -1.39 -2.32 -1.98
C ARG A 191 -1.61 -2.55 -3.47
N ARG A 192 -2.80 -2.22 -3.98
CA ARG A 192 -3.12 -2.33 -5.40
C ARG A 192 -2.15 -1.56 -6.28
N LEU A 193 -1.85 -0.31 -5.93
CA LEU A 193 -0.91 0.54 -6.69
C LEU A 193 0.55 0.07 -6.57
N GLN A 194 0.88 -0.62 -5.49
CA GLN A 194 2.18 -1.28 -5.28
C GLN A 194 2.26 -2.65 -5.98
N GLY A 195 1.18 -3.15 -6.58
CA GLY A 195 1.14 -4.51 -7.13
C GLY A 195 1.27 -5.61 -6.07
N LEU A 196 0.97 -5.29 -4.81
CA LEU A 196 1.01 -6.24 -3.70
C LEU A 196 -0.31 -7.00 -3.57
N ALA A 197 -0.24 -8.23 -3.07
CA ALA A 197 -1.43 -8.97 -2.67
C ALA A 197 -2.20 -8.22 -1.57
N MET A 198 -3.53 -8.46 -1.50
CA MET A 198 -4.40 -7.69 -0.61
C MET A 198 -4.11 -7.91 0.88
N ASP A 199 -3.53 -9.03 1.23
CA ASP A 199 -3.14 -9.48 2.57
C ASP A 199 -1.63 -9.32 2.84
N ALA A 200 -0.86 -8.82 1.87
CA ALA A 200 0.57 -8.59 2.05
C ALA A 200 0.84 -7.64 3.23
N PRO A 201 1.88 -7.88 4.05
CA PRO A 201 2.32 -6.92 5.06
C PRO A 201 2.75 -5.60 4.42
N LEU A 202 2.65 -4.51 5.15
CA LEU A 202 3.04 -3.16 4.72
C LEU A 202 4.33 -2.73 5.43
#